data_5629cf9c756414bad57180948fca0a97
#
_entry.id   5629cf9c756414bad57180948fca0a97
#
_cell.length_a   1.000
_cell.length_b   1.000
_cell.length_c   1.000
_cell.angle_alpha   90.00
_cell.angle_beta   90.00
_cell.angle_gamma   90.00
#
_symmetry.space_group_name_H-M   'P 1'
#
loop_
_entity.id
_entity.type
_entity.pdbx_description
1 polymer ?
#
loop_
_entity_poly.entity_id
_entity_poly.type
_entity_poly.pdbx_seq_one_letter_code
_entity_poly.pdbx_strand_id
1 'polypeptide(L)'
;MDLTRVWQVLREDMGYDMCYATVTAYAREYAARQEPSKSHECFIRQYHPAGEECQFDWGDVKLKIRGRKLTVRMAVFTLPHSNHRTAYLFLREHTLAFMESHRNYFHDIGRIPKRMVYDNMRVAVKVRRMWTTDDKEPTDALLSMSSFYGFDFRFCNARSGNEKGNVEESVKFVRKYVFSVRDEFDSLEEAQNYLSAGCTKLNAQSNSPATA
;
A
#
# COMPACT_ATOMS: atom_id res chain seq x y z
N MET A 1 9.89 -20.38 -16.84
CA MET A 1 10.66 -21.46 -17.50
C MET A 1 11.81 -21.84 -16.57
N ASP A 2 11.96 -23.13 -16.23
CA ASP A 2 13.03 -23.60 -15.37
C ASP A 2 14.31 -23.83 -16.20
N LEU A 3 15.30 -22.95 -16.03
CA LEU A 3 16.56 -22.99 -16.78
C LEU A 3 17.40 -24.22 -16.47
N THR A 4 17.25 -24.82 -15.28
CA THR A 4 17.94 -26.04 -14.92
C THR A 4 17.45 -27.21 -15.79
N ARG A 5 16.14 -27.29 -15.99
CA ARG A 5 15.54 -28.31 -16.86
C ARG A 5 15.94 -28.11 -18.33
N VAL A 6 15.98 -26.87 -18.80
CA VAL A 6 16.44 -26.55 -20.17
C VAL A 6 17.90 -27.00 -20.36
N TRP A 7 18.77 -26.72 -19.40
CA TRP A 7 20.17 -27.14 -19.47
C TRP A 7 20.32 -28.66 -19.50
N GLN A 8 19.52 -29.41 -18.67
CA GLN A 8 19.53 -30.87 -18.67
C GLN A 8 19.13 -31.43 -20.05
N VAL A 9 18.02 -30.94 -20.63
CA VAL A 9 17.57 -31.36 -21.95
C VAL A 9 18.61 -31.08 -23.04
N LEU A 10 19.22 -29.90 -23.01
CA LEU A 10 20.28 -29.56 -23.98
C LEU A 10 21.46 -30.52 -23.87
N ARG A 11 21.84 -30.92 -22.67
CA ARG A 11 22.99 -31.80 -22.42
C ARG A 11 22.67 -33.27 -22.67
N GLU A 12 21.55 -33.78 -22.14
CA GLU A 12 21.21 -35.21 -22.15
C GLU A 12 20.53 -35.65 -23.44
N ASP A 13 19.59 -34.82 -23.94
CA ASP A 13 18.77 -35.18 -25.10
C ASP A 13 19.37 -34.65 -26.43
N MET A 14 20.05 -33.52 -26.39
CA MET A 14 20.57 -32.86 -27.60
C MET A 14 22.09 -32.89 -27.72
N GLY A 15 22.82 -33.42 -26.75
CA GLY A 15 24.26 -33.63 -26.81
C GLY A 15 25.12 -32.36 -26.77
N TYR A 16 24.60 -31.23 -26.32
CA TYR A 16 25.37 -29.99 -26.18
C TYR A 16 26.24 -30.01 -24.93
N ASP A 17 27.55 -29.92 -25.09
CA ASP A 17 28.50 -29.83 -23.99
C ASP A 17 28.74 -28.37 -23.58
N MET A 18 27.81 -27.81 -22.85
CA MET A 18 27.91 -26.45 -22.30
C MET A 18 27.59 -26.41 -20.80
N CYS A 19 28.27 -25.52 -20.08
CA CYS A 19 27.99 -25.35 -18.66
C CYS A 19 26.69 -24.57 -18.41
N TYR A 20 26.10 -24.78 -17.23
CA TYR A 20 24.85 -24.10 -16.83
C TYR A 20 24.93 -22.57 -16.90
N ALA A 21 26.12 -21.99 -16.57
CA ALA A 21 26.33 -20.56 -16.64
C ALA A 21 26.18 -20.01 -18.07
N THR A 22 26.62 -20.75 -19.09
CA THR A 22 26.45 -20.37 -20.51
C THR A 22 25.00 -20.33 -20.90
N VAL A 23 24.21 -21.33 -20.51
CA VAL A 23 22.77 -21.38 -20.79
C VAL A 23 22.03 -20.22 -20.11
N THR A 24 22.36 -19.91 -18.86
CA THR A 24 21.74 -18.79 -18.12
C THR A 24 22.13 -17.44 -18.71
N ALA A 25 23.38 -17.24 -19.16
CA ALA A 25 23.82 -16.03 -19.83
C ALA A 25 23.08 -15.81 -21.14
N TYR A 26 23.00 -16.87 -21.96
CA TYR A 26 22.27 -16.81 -23.22
C TYR A 26 20.77 -16.54 -23.02
N ALA A 27 20.14 -17.21 -22.06
CA ALA A 27 18.73 -16.99 -21.76
C ALA A 27 18.45 -15.54 -21.34
N ARG A 28 19.32 -14.91 -20.54
CA ARG A 28 19.22 -13.49 -20.15
C ARG A 28 19.38 -12.57 -21.37
N GLU A 29 20.36 -12.83 -22.23
CA GLU A 29 20.56 -12.04 -23.45
C GLU A 29 19.41 -12.18 -24.42
N TYR A 30 18.87 -13.39 -24.60
CA TYR A 30 17.71 -13.65 -25.42
C TYR A 30 16.47 -12.96 -24.87
N ALA A 31 16.22 -13.01 -23.56
CA ALA A 31 15.12 -12.32 -22.93
C ALA A 31 15.22 -10.79 -23.08
N ALA A 32 16.43 -10.23 -22.93
CA ALA A 32 16.68 -8.82 -23.14
C ALA A 32 16.44 -8.36 -24.59
N ARG A 33 16.69 -9.23 -25.58
CA ARG A 33 16.39 -8.96 -27.00
C ARG A 33 14.92 -9.08 -27.34
N GLN A 34 14.17 -9.88 -26.58
CA GLN A 34 12.72 -10.11 -26.78
C GLN A 34 11.84 -9.15 -25.98
N GLU A 35 12.39 -8.43 -25.01
CA GLU A 35 11.61 -7.37 -24.36
C GLU A 35 11.27 -6.34 -25.44
N PRO A 36 9.95 -6.13 -25.75
CA PRO A 36 9.57 -4.99 -26.56
C PRO A 36 10.13 -3.78 -25.86
N SER A 37 10.79 -2.89 -26.60
CA SER A 37 11.31 -1.63 -26.08
C SER A 37 10.30 -1.08 -25.09
N LYS A 38 10.66 -1.00 -23.81
CA LYS A 38 9.77 -0.46 -22.77
C LYS A 38 9.23 0.83 -23.36
N SER A 39 7.96 0.83 -23.71
CA SER A 39 7.27 2.05 -24.08
C SER A 39 7.63 3.01 -22.95
N HIS A 40 8.27 4.13 -23.27
CA HIS A 40 8.52 5.18 -22.30
C HIS A 40 7.13 5.63 -21.84
N GLU A 41 6.60 4.99 -20.81
CA GLU A 41 5.43 5.48 -20.13
C GLU A 41 5.81 6.86 -19.59
N CYS A 42 5.30 7.89 -20.24
CA CYS A 42 5.45 9.24 -19.75
C CYS A 42 4.64 9.34 -18.46
N PHE A 43 5.33 9.28 -17.32
CA PHE A 43 4.72 9.56 -16.04
C PHE A 43 4.43 11.06 -15.95
N ILE A 44 3.19 11.43 -16.20
CA ILE A 44 2.72 12.78 -15.89
C ILE A 44 2.65 12.86 -14.36
N ARG A 45 3.51 13.70 -13.77
CA ARG A 45 3.50 13.95 -12.33
C ARG A 45 2.13 14.50 -11.94
N GLN A 46 1.37 13.75 -11.16
CA GLN A 46 0.09 14.22 -10.64
C GLN A 46 0.34 15.37 -9.67
N TYR A 47 -0.36 16.46 -9.87
CA TYR A 47 -0.35 17.59 -8.95
C TYR A 47 -1.46 17.41 -7.91
N HIS A 48 -1.08 17.28 -6.65
CA HIS A 48 -2.00 17.19 -5.53
C HIS A 48 -1.91 18.47 -4.70
N PRO A 49 -2.92 19.36 -4.76
CA PRO A 49 -2.94 20.55 -3.91
C PRO A 49 -2.99 20.21 -2.42
N ALA A 50 -2.45 21.10 -1.58
CA ALA A 50 -2.48 20.92 -0.13
C ALA A 50 -3.92 20.86 0.41
N GLY A 51 -4.22 19.86 1.25
CA GLY A 51 -5.54 19.70 1.88
C GLY A 51 -6.66 19.18 0.97
N GLU A 52 -6.39 18.95 -0.31
CA GLU A 52 -7.41 18.47 -1.25
C GLU A 52 -7.70 16.98 -1.05
N GLU A 53 -6.69 16.14 -0.99
CA GLU A 53 -6.88 14.69 -0.94
C GLU A 53 -6.12 14.02 0.20
N CYS A 54 -6.73 12.99 0.77
CA CYS A 54 -6.10 12.02 1.64
C CYS A 54 -6.41 10.61 1.15
N GLN A 55 -5.39 9.80 0.97
CA GLN A 55 -5.51 8.40 0.58
C GLN A 55 -5.56 7.52 1.82
N PHE A 56 -6.47 6.56 1.82
CA PHE A 56 -6.64 5.59 2.89
C PHE A 56 -6.48 4.17 2.37
N ASP A 57 -5.71 3.36 3.10
CA ASP A 57 -5.55 1.93 2.79
C ASP A 57 -5.36 1.08 4.06
N TRP A 58 -5.73 -0.21 3.95
CA TRP A 58 -5.50 -1.22 4.96
C TRP A 58 -4.29 -2.08 4.62
N GLY A 59 -3.48 -2.39 5.62
CA GLY A 59 -2.41 -3.36 5.50
C GLY A 59 -2.32 -4.34 6.65
N ASP A 60 -1.69 -5.48 6.38
CA ASP A 60 -1.39 -6.47 7.41
C ASP A 60 -0.01 -6.22 8.02
N VAL A 61 0.05 -6.26 9.34
CA VAL A 61 1.30 -6.24 10.11
C VAL A 61 1.35 -7.47 11.01
N LYS A 62 2.44 -8.20 10.96
CA LYS A 62 2.69 -9.35 11.84
C LYS A 62 3.50 -8.87 13.03
N LEU A 63 2.90 -8.93 14.21
CA LEU A 63 3.51 -8.53 15.48
C LEU A 63 3.50 -9.70 16.46
N LYS A 64 4.36 -9.62 17.47
CA LYS A 64 4.31 -10.48 18.65
C LYS A 64 3.81 -9.64 19.82
N ILE A 65 2.68 -10.02 20.38
CA ILE A 65 2.14 -9.40 21.60
C ILE A 65 2.21 -10.42 22.72
N ARG A 66 2.99 -10.11 23.75
CA ARG A 66 3.31 -11.02 24.88
C ARG A 66 3.77 -12.40 24.37
N GLY A 67 4.71 -12.38 23.41
CA GLY A 67 5.28 -13.61 22.82
C GLY A 67 4.35 -14.34 21.82
N ARG A 68 3.09 -13.91 21.64
CA ARG A 68 2.15 -14.52 20.70
C ARG A 68 2.16 -13.80 19.36
N LYS A 69 2.36 -14.53 18.27
CA LYS A 69 2.29 -13.99 16.91
C LYS A 69 0.84 -13.65 16.55
N LEU A 70 0.60 -12.40 16.20
CA LEU A 70 -0.69 -11.89 15.76
C LEU A 70 -0.53 -11.18 14.41
N THR A 71 -1.51 -11.33 13.54
CA THR A 71 -1.66 -10.44 12.38
C THR A 71 -2.67 -9.37 12.74
N VAL A 72 -2.22 -8.12 12.79
CA VAL A 72 -3.06 -6.95 13.07
C VAL A 72 -3.28 -6.16 11.78
N ARG A 73 -4.39 -5.44 11.72
CA ARG A 73 -4.70 -4.54 10.60
C ARG A 73 -4.17 -3.15 10.90
N MET A 74 -3.50 -2.57 9.93
CA MET A 74 -2.96 -1.22 9.99
C MET A 74 -3.73 -0.33 9.01
N ALA A 75 -4.47 0.65 9.53
CA ALA A 75 -5.09 1.71 8.75
C ALA A 75 -4.05 2.78 8.48
N VAL A 76 -3.79 3.11 7.22
CA VAL A 76 -2.79 4.10 6.82
C VAL A 76 -3.47 5.24 6.06
N PHE A 77 -3.22 6.46 6.51
CA PHE A 77 -3.63 7.71 5.88
C PHE A 77 -2.40 8.37 5.28
N THR A 78 -2.49 8.76 4.02
CA THR A 78 -1.40 9.43 3.30
C THR A 78 -1.92 10.69 2.65
N LEU A 79 -1.27 11.82 2.91
CA LEU A 79 -1.52 13.08 2.19
C LEU A 79 -0.59 13.13 0.97
N PRO A 80 -1.10 13.01 -0.27
CA PRO A 80 -0.24 12.93 -1.46
C PRO A 80 0.61 14.18 -1.70
N HIS A 81 0.14 15.35 -1.24
CA HIS A 81 0.86 16.62 -1.36
C HIS A 81 2.21 16.60 -0.63
N SER A 82 2.21 16.14 0.62
CA SER A 82 3.38 16.20 1.52
C SER A 82 4.00 14.84 1.80
N ASN A 83 3.41 13.75 1.31
CA ASN A 83 3.72 12.38 1.73
C ASN A 83 3.63 12.14 3.25
N HIS A 84 2.89 13.00 3.96
CA HIS A 84 2.63 12.82 5.38
C HIS A 84 1.80 11.57 5.61
N ARG A 85 2.26 10.69 6.51
CA ARG A 85 1.62 9.41 6.81
C ARG A 85 1.27 9.31 8.28
N THR A 86 0.04 8.85 8.54
CA THR A 86 -0.46 8.54 9.89
C THR A 86 -1.04 7.14 9.85
N ALA A 87 -0.82 6.34 10.88
CA ALA A 87 -1.29 4.96 10.88
C ALA A 87 -1.80 4.51 12.26
N TYR A 88 -2.81 3.61 12.24
CA TYR A 88 -3.47 3.08 13.42
C TYR A 88 -3.58 1.56 13.33
N LEU A 89 -3.40 0.87 14.47
CA LEU A 89 -3.48 -0.58 14.58
C LEU A 89 -4.83 -1.04 15.12
N PHE A 90 -5.38 -2.06 14.50
CA PHE A 90 -6.62 -2.71 14.91
C PHE A 90 -6.45 -4.23 14.89
N LEU A 91 -7.12 -4.94 15.78
CA LEU A 91 -7.10 -6.41 15.76
C LEU A 91 -7.76 -6.98 14.52
N ARG A 92 -8.79 -6.31 13.99
CA ARG A 92 -9.56 -6.75 12.82
C ARG A 92 -10.04 -5.56 11.99
N GLU A 93 -10.18 -5.78 10.70
CA GLU A 93 -10.85 -4.85 9.79
C GLU A 93 -12.36 -5.06 9.87
N HIS A 94 -13.07 -4.06 10.35
CA HIS A 94 -14.54 -4.01 10.39
C HIS A 94 -15.01 -2.54 10.37
N THR A 95 -16.29 -2.33 10.18
CA THR A 95 -16.89 -1.00 10.04
C THR A 95 -16.53 -0.05 11.19
N LEU A 96 -16.57 -0.53 12.45
CA LEU A 96 -16.23 0.31 13.61
C LEU A 96 -14.74 0.72 13.59
N ALA A 97 -13.82 -0.21 13.27
CA ALA A 97 -12.40 0.12 13.16
C ALA A 97 -12.15 1.12 12.02
N PHE A 98 -12.88 1.00 10.92
CA PHE A 98 -12.84 1.96 9.82
C PHE A 98 -13.28 3.35 10.28
N MET A 99 -14.43 3.47 10.94
CA MET A 99 -14.92 4.75 11.46
C MET A 99 -14.02 5.33 12.55
N GLU A 100 -13.52 4.50 13.47
CA GLU A 100 -12.62 4.90 14.55
C GLU A 100 -11.28 5.41 14.00
N SER A 101 -10.71 4.74 13.00
CA SER A 101 -9.48 5.19 12.37
C SER A 101 -9.61 6.58 11.76
N HIS A 102 -10.74 6.89 11.11
CA HIS A 102 -11.01 8.21 10.53
C HIS A 102 -11.21 9.27 11.62
N ARG A 103 -11.96 8.95 12.67
CA ARG A 103 -12.12 9.86 13.82
C ARG A 103 -10.77 10.23 14.43
N ASN A 104 -9.93 9.24 14.67
CA ASN A 104 -8.61 9.44 15.25
C ASN A 104 -7.73 10.28 14.30
N TYR A 105 -7.73 9.96 13.01
CA TYR A 105 -6.98 10.70 12.01
C TYR A 105 -7.39 12.16 11.93
N PHE A 106 -8.69 12.47 11.85
CA PHE A 106 -9.18 13.86 11.78
C PHE A 106 -8.88 14.63 13.06
N HIS A 107 -8.93 13.96 14.21
CA HIS A 107 -8.54 14.53 15.50
C HIS A 107 -7.05 14.86 15.53
N ASP A 108 -6.20 13.90 15.16
CA ASP A 108 -4.74 14.03 15.27
C ASP A 108 -4.17 15.06 14.29
N ILE A 109 -4.70 15.13 13.08
CA ILE A 109 -4.27 16.12 12.07
C ILE A 109 -4.90 17.50 12.30
N GLY A 110 -5.98 17.59 13.10
CA GLY A 110 -6.73 18.81 13.40
C GLY A 110 -7.46 19.41 12.19
N ARG A 111 -7.65 18.66 11.12
CA ARG A 111 -8.26 19.10 9.85
C ARG A 111 -8.99 17.94 9.18
N ILE A 112 -9.90 18.27 8.27
CA ILE A 112 -10.59 17.31 7.42
C ILE A 112 -10.17 17.59 5.98
N PRO A 113 -9.56 16.62 5.25
CA PRO A 113 -9.28 16.74 3.83
C PRO A 113 -10.58 16.96 3.05
N LYS A 114 -10.56 17.70 1.97
CA LYS A 114 -11.77 17.89 1.14
C LYS A 114 -12.27 16.57 0.58
N ARG A 115 -11.34 15.67 0.21
CA ARG A 115 -11.68 14.39 -0.39
C ARG A 115 -10.86 13.25 0.19
N MET A 116 -11.56 12.17 0.57
CA MET A 116 -10.96 10.90 0.92
C MET A 116 -10.92 9.97 -0.29
N VAL A 117 -9.80 9.29 -0.50
CA VAL A 117 -9.60 8.35 -1.62
C VAL A 117 -9.44 6.94 -1.07
N TYR A 118 -10.28 6.02 -1.53
CA TYR A 118 -10.31 4.64 -1.08
C TYR A 118 -10.02 3.67 -2.23
N ASP A 119 -9.31 2.58 -1.94
CA ASP A 119 -9.34 1.41 -2.82
C ASP A 119 -10.67 0.65 -2.62
N ASN A 120 -10.91 -0.38 -3.44
CA ASN A 120 -12.16 -1.16 -3.43
C ASN A 120 -12.27 -2.08 -2.19
N MET A 121 -12.22 -1.49 -1.00
CA MET A 121 -12.32 -2.23 0.26
C MET A 121 -13.78 -2.44 0.69
N ARG A 122 -14.08 -3.60 1.26
CA ARG A 122 -15.44 -4.00 1.64
C ARG A 122 -16.09 -3.10 2.69
N VAL A 123 -15.30 -2.43 3.52
CA VAL A 123 -15.80 -1.50 4.54
C VAL A 123 -16.26 -0.16 3.94
N ALA A 124 -15.79 0.17 2.73
CA ALA A 124 -16.14 1.41 2.04
C ALA A 124 -17.12 1.19 0.87
N VAL A 125 -17.08 0.02 0.22
CA VAL A 125 -17.89 -0.30 -0.96
C VAL A 125 -18.79 -1.48 -0.70
N LYS A 126 -20.09 -1.37 -1.00
CA LYS A 126 -21.04 -2.48 -0.96
C LYS A 126 -20.73 -3.47 -2.09
N VAL A 127 -20.55 -4.74 -1.76
CA VAL A 127 -20.31 -5.80 -2.76
C VAL A 127 -21.65 -6.22 -3.36
N ARG A 128 -21.94 -5.84 -4.60
CA ARG A 128 -23.07 -6.39 -5.36
C ARG A 128 -22.65 -7.66 -6.12
N ARG A 129 -23.57 -8.62 -6.20
CA ARG A 129 -23.38 -9.96 -6.81
C ARG A 129 -23.24 -9.96 -8.34
N MET A 130 -23.57 -8.85 -9.01
CA MET A 130 -23.43 -8.68 -10.47
C MET A 130 -22.62 -7.42 -10.76
N TRP A 131 -21.44 -7.67 -11.29
CA TRP A 131 -20.46 -6.63 -11.65
C TRP A 131 -20.71 -6.13 -13.07
N THR A 132 -21.25 -4.95 -13.18
CA THR A 132 -20.91 -4.04 -14.26
C THR A 132 -19.96 -2.98 -13.66
N THR A 133 -18.91 -2.63 -14.36
CA THR A 133 -17.67 -2.04 -13.85
C THR A 133 -17.78 -0.60 -13.29
N ASP A 134 -18.93 0.07 -13.33
CA ASP A 134 -19.05 1.50 -13.03
C ASP A 134 -19.88 1.89 -11.80
N ASP A 135 -20.66 0.97 -11.20
CA ASP A 135 -21.53 1.28 -10.07
C ASP A 135 -20.95 0.82 -8.72
N LYS A 136 -19.93 1.52 -8.24
CA LYS A 136 -19.42 1.32 -6.87
C LYS A 136 -20.35 2.05 -5.88
N GLU A 137 -21.19 1.31 -5.19
CA GLU A 137 -22.08 1.86 -4.17
C GLU A 137 -21.34 1.98 -2.84
N PRO A 138 -21.25 3.19 -2.22
CA PRO A 138 -20.64 3.37 -0.92
C PRO A 138 -21.45 2.67 0.18
N THR A 139 -20.77 2.26 1.25
CA THR A 139 -21.43 1.73 2.44
C THR A 139 -22.14 2.85 3.20
N ASP A 140 -23.17 2.49 3.98
CA ASP A 140 -23.90 3.45 4.79
C ASP A 140 -23.02 4.11 5.85
N ALA A 141 -22.00 3.39 6.34
CA ALA A 141 -21.00 3.93 7.26
C ALA A 141 -20.15 5.03 6.61
N LEU A 142 -19.72 4.83 5.36
CA LEU A 142 -18.96 5.85 4.63
C LEU A 142 -19.84 7.07 4.33
N LEU A 143 -21.09 6.88 3.91
CA LEU A 143 -22.02 7.98 3.67
C LEU A 143 -22.30 8.79 4.94
N SER A 144 -22.51 8.12 6.07
CA SER A 144 -22.74 8.77 7.35
C SER A 144 -21.52 9.58 7.80
N MET A 145 -20.30 9.01 7.66
CA MET A 145 -19.06 9.73 7.98
C MET A 145 -18.85 10.94 7.06
N SER A 146 -19.01 10.76 5.76
CA SER A 146 -18.86 11.84 4.78
C SER A 146 -19.80 13.00 5.10
N SER A 147 -21.08 12.71 5.39
CA SER A 147 -22.06 13.71 5.76
C SER A 147 -21.74 14.40 7.10
N PHE A 148 -21.28 13.62 8.11
CA PHE A 148 -20.99 14.15 9.44
C PHE A 148 -19.75 15.06 9.45
N TYR A 149 -18.67 14.65 8.78
CA TYR A 149 -17.41 15.38 8.75
C TYR A 149 -17.30 16.38 7.58
N GLY A 150 -18.20 16.31 6.60
CA GLY A 150 -18.23 17.22 5.46
C GLY A 150 -17.12 17.01 4.44
N PHE A 151 -16.68 15.77 4.21
CA PHE A 151 -15.71 15.43 3.17
C PHE A 151 -16.35 14.70 1.99
N ASP A 152 -15.83 14.93 0.80
CA ASP A 152 -16.12 14.14 -0.39
C ASP A 152 -15.31 12.84 -0.39
N PHE A 153 -15.73 11.85 -1.18
CA PHE A 153 -14.93 10.64 -1.38
C PHE A 153 -14.95 10.18 -2.84
N ARG A 154 -13.90 9.47 -3.22
CA ARG A 154 -13.81 8.73 -4.49
C ARG A 154 -13.16 7.36 -4.28
N PHE A 155 -13.46 6.44 -5.18
CA PHE A 155 -12.82 5.14 -5.24
C PHE A 155 -11.78 5.13 -6.36
N CYS A 156 -10.62 4.51 -6.10
CA CYS A 156 -9.60 4.31 -7.11
C CYS A 156 -10.14 3.49 -8.29
N ASN A 157 -9.76 3.85 -9.51
CA ASN A 157 -10.08 3.07 -10.69
C ASN A 157 -9.24 1.80 -10.74
N ALA A 158 -9.88 0.65 -11.00
CA ALA A 158 -9.22 -0.66 -11.03
C ALA A 158 -8.10 -0.78 -12.09
N ARG A 159 -8.00 0.15 -13.04
CA ARG A 159 -7.03 0.15 -14.15
C ARG A 159 -5.98 1.26 -14.08
N SER A 160 -6.01 2.11 -13.07
CA SER A 160 -5.04 3.22 -12.92
C SER A 160 -3.88 2.78 -12.03
N GLY A 161 -2.92 2.05 -12.61
CA GLY A 161 -1.73 1.57 -11.90
C GLY A 161 -0.96 2.68 -11.17
N ASN A 162 -0.97 3.90 -11.72
CA ASN A 162 -0.29 5.06 -11.12
C ASN A 162 -0.98 5.59 -9.85
N GLU A 163 -2.31 5.51 -9.75
CA GLU A 163 -3.05 5.90 -8.54
C GLU A 163 -2.87 4.87 -7.43
N LYS A 164 -2.79 3.59 -7.80
CA LYS A 164 -2.67 2.47 -6.88
C LYS A 164 -1.25 2.30 -6.31
N GLY A 165 -0.23 2.66 -7.09
CA GLY A 165 1.17 2.53 -6.70
C GLY A 165 1.51 3.28 -5.41
N ASN A 166 1.10 4.53 -5.28
CA ASN A 166 1.40 5.38 -4.13
C ASN A 166 0.78 4.87 -2.81
N VAL A 167 -0.42 4.28 -2.88
CA VAL A 167 -1.16 3.82 -1.69
C VAL A 167 -0.60 2.51 -1.16
N GLU A 168 -0.41 1.50 -2.03
CA GLU A 168 0.21 0.23 -1.64
C GLU A 168 1.66 0.40 -1.18
N GLU A 169 2.40 1.32 -1.79
CA GLU A 169 3.75 1.68 -1.35
C GLU A 169 3.74 2.30 0.05
N SER A 170 2.76 3.15 0.38
CA SER A 170 2.68 3.78 1.69
C SER A 170 2.49 2.76 2.82
N VAL A 171 1.60 1.78 2.65
CA VAL A 171 1.41 0.70 3.64
C VAL A 171 2.68 -0.14 3.80
N LYS A 172 3.26 -0.57 2.69
CA LYS A 172 4.52 -1.36 2.69
C LYS A 172 5.66 -0.56 3.30
N PHE A 173 5.74 0.73 2.99
CA PHE A 173 6.79 1.61 3.45
C PHE A 173 6.69 1.85 4.97
N VAL A 174 5.52 2.23 5.50
CA VAL A 174 5.30 2.43 6.94
C VAL A 174 5.61 1.14 7.71
N ARG A 175 5.09 0.00 7.24
CA ARG A 175 5.35 -1.30 7.86
C ARG A 175 6.85 -1.62 7.92
N LYS A 176 7.55 -1.46 6.80
CA LYS A 176 8.99 -1.75 6.72
C LYS A 176 9.80 -0.76 7.55
N TYR A 177 9.50 0.52 7.49
CA TYR A 177 10.23 1.56 8.21
C TYR A 177 10.10 1.41 9.72
N VAL A 178 8.87 1.16 10.21
CA VAL A 178 8.60 1.15 11.66
C VAL A 178 8.90 -0.21 12.28
N PHE A 179 8.40 -1.31 11.69
CA PHE A 179 8.43 -2.63 12.33
C PHE A 179 9.57 -3.54 11.87
N SER A 180 10.53 -3.04 11.07
CA SER A 180 11.71 -3.84 10.69
C SER A 180 12.72 -4.00 11.85
N VAL A 181 12.72 -3.08 12.80
CA VAL A 181 13.66 -3.06 13.93
C VAL A 181 13.06 -3.74 15.17
N ARG A 182 11.76 -3.55 15.42
CA ARG A 182 11.05 -4.11 16.55
C ARG A 182 9.66 -4.56 16.13
N ASP A 183 9.34 -5.83 16.41
CA ASP A 183 8.04 -6.46 16.13
C ASP A 183 7.39 -7.11 17.36
N GLU A 184 8.00 -6.95 18.57
CA GLU A 184 7.53 -7.53 19.82
C GLU A 184 7.20 -6.46 20.86
N PHE A 185 6.00 -6.58 21.45
CA PHE A 185 5.41 -5.60 22.36
C PHE A 185 4.59 -6.30 23.44
N ASP A 186 4.41 -5.64 24.60
CA ASP A 186 3.60 -6.14 25.70
C ASP A 186 2.09 -5.92 25.46
N SER A 187 1.72 -4.93 24.66
CA SER A 187 0.33 -4.63 24.32
C SER A 187 0.19 -4.05 22.91
N LEU A 188 -1.05 -4.06 22.39
CA LEU A 188 -1.36 -3.38 21.13
C LEU A 188 -1.21 -1.87 21.26
N GLU A 189 -1.48 -1.32 22.45
CA GLU A 189 -1.31 0.10 22.75
C GLU A 189 0.17 0.50 22.68
N GLU A 190 1.08 -0.30 23.24
CA GLU A 190 2.51 -0.07 23.13
C GLU A 190 2.97 -0.11 21.66
N ALA A 191 2.47 -1.09 20.88
CA ALA A 191 2.75 -1.17 19.46
C ALA A 191 2.21 0.06 18.71
N GLN A 192 1.02 0.58 19.08
CA GLN A 192 0.45 1.80 18.51
C GLN A 192 1.31 3.02 18.83
N ASN A 193 1.76 3.18 20.07
CA ASN A 193 2.63 4.29 20.46
C ASN A 193 3.96 4.25 19.71
N TYR A 194 4.53 3.06 19.52
CA TYR A 194 5.72 2.86 18.72
C TYR A 194 5.51 3.21 17.25
N LEU A 195 4.37 2.80 16.66
CA LEU A 195 3.98 3.15 15.29
C LEU A 195 3.83 4.67 15.13
N SER A 196 3.14 5.33 16.06
CA SER A 196 2.92 6.77 16.01
C SER A 196 4.23 7.56 16.07
N ALA A 197 5.15 7.17 16.98
CA ALA A 197 6.49 7.75 17.05
C ALA A 197 7.30 7.51 15.74
N GLY A 198 7.17 6.33 15.15
CA GLY A 198 7.79 5.98 13.87
C GLY A 198 7.26 6.84 12.72
N CYS A 199 5.94 7.04 12.63
CA CYS A 199 5.32 7.93 11.63
C CYS A 199 5.77 9.38 11.80
N THR A 200 5.87 9.87 13.04
CA THR A 200 6.37 11.22 13.34
C THR A 200 7.80 11.43 12.82
N LYS A 201 8.70 10.48 13.10
CA LYS A 201 10.07 10.53 12.58
C LYS A 201 10.13 10.51 11.05
N LEU A 202 9.33 9.66 10.43
CA LEU A 202 9.22 9.53 8.99
C LEU A 202 8.74 10.81 8.33
N ASN A 203 7.72 11.44 8.91
CA ASN A 203 7.15 12.69 8.40
C ASN A 203 8.12 13.87 8.54
N ALA A 204 8.92 13.90 9.61
CA ALA A 204 9.97 14.91 9.79
C ALA A 204 11.06 14.81 8.70
N GLN A 205 11.42 13.60 8.28
CA GLN A 205 12.39 13.38 7.20
C GLN A 205 11.85 13.79 5.82
N SER A 206 10.54 13.56 5.57
CA SER A 206 9.90 13.94 4.30
C SER A 206 9.81 15.45 4.09
N ASN A 207 9.79 16.23 5.16
CA ASN A 207 9.71 17.69 5.14
C ASN A 207 11.08 18.39 5.13
N SER A 208 12.20 17.65 5.21
CA SER A 208 13.53 18.23 5.02
C SER A 208 13.70 18.62 3.56
N PRO A 209 14.09 19.88 3.25
CA PRO A 209 14.41 20.26 1.88
C PRO A 209 15.52 19.32 1.42
N ALA A 210 15.33 18.72 0.25
CA ALA A 210 16.39 17.95 -0.39
C ALA A 210 17.63 18.85 -0.45
N THR A 211 18.66 18.49 0.28
CA THR A 211 19.99 19.11 0.15
C THR A 211 20.38 18.97 -1.30
N ALA A 212 20.47 20.11 -1.98
CA ALA A 212 20.88 20.24 -3.37
C ALA A 212 22.30 19.73 -3.56
#